data_4f710c15678dcc267a580d5107c68da0
#
_entry.id   4f710c15678dcc267a580d5107c68da0
#
_cell.length_a   1.000
_cell.length_b   1.000
_cell.length_c   1.000
_cell.angle_alpha   90.00
_cell.angle_beta   90.00
_cell.angle_gamma   90.00
#
_symmetry.space_group_name_H-M   'P 1'
#
loop_
_entity.id
_entity.type
_entity.pdbx_description
1 polymer ?
#
loop_
_entity_poly.entity_id
_entity_poly.type
_entity_poly.pdbx_seq_one_letter_code
_entity_poly.pdbx_strand_id
1 'polypeptide(L)'
;GEYVRLHLDDRSTITTLFRLKNMEAALPSEMFMRVHRSYIVNLQRIRSYVKGRVFISDSEYVPIGENYREAFQRYIEAHYQNL
;
A
#
# COMPACT_ATOMS: atom_id res chain seq x y z
N GLY A 1 3.76 22.34 0.47
CA GLY A 1 2.69 21.39 0.62
C GLY A 1 2.92 20.13 -0.17
N GLU A 2 2.34 19.07 0.29
CA GLU A 2 2.44 17.79 -0.34
C GLU A 2 1.10 17.42 -0.95
N TYR A 3 1.16 16.65 -2.03
CA TYR A 3 -0.04 16.15 -2.68
C TYR A 3 -0.09 14.64 -2.55
N VAL A 4 -1.28 14.13 -2.29
CA VAL A 4 -1.56 12.70 -2.28
C VAL A 4 -2.45 12.40 -3.47
N ARG A 5 -2.10 11.35 -4.23
CA ARG A 5 -2.93 10.86 -5.31
C ARG A 5 -3.70 9.64 -4.83
N LEU A 6 -5.01 9.73 -4.92
CA LEU A 6 -5.89 8.61 -4.58
C LEU A 6 -6.24 7.89 -5.88
N HIS A 7 -5.77 6.65 -6.00
CA HIS A 7 -6.07 5.80 -7.16
C HIS A 7 -7.31 4.98 -6.84
N LEU A 8 -8.40 5.28 -7.52
CA LEU A 8 -9.69 4.68 -7.24
C LEU A 8 -9.90 3.39 -8.05
N ASP A 9 -10.88 2.61 -7.65
CA ASP A 9 -11.19 1.33 -8.29
C ASP A 9 -11.57 1.48 -9.76
N ASP A 10 -12.16 2.60 -10.14
CA ASP A 10 -12.55 2.87 -11.52
C ASP A 10 -11.39 3.42 -12.37
N ARG A 11 -10.15 3.37 -11.82
CA ARG A 11 -8.91 3.86 -12.45
C ARG A 11 -8.81 5.36 -12.56
N SER A 12 -9.76 6.10 -11.99
CA SER A 12 -9.61 7.54 -11.90
C SER A 12 -8.63 7.88 -10.77
N THR A 13 -8.12 9.11 -10.79
CA THR A 13 -7.19 9.59 -9.79
C THR A 13 -7.70 10.91 -9.23
N ILE A 14 -7.70 11.00 -7.92
CA ILE A 14 -8.00 12.26 -7.23
C ILE A 14 -6.71 12.74 -6.59
N THR A 15 -6.34 13.98 -6.85
CA THR A 15 -5.19 14.59 -6.22
C THR A 15 -5.68 15.57 -5.16
N THR A 16 -5.18 15.40 -3.95
CA THR A 16 -5.57 16.28 -2.85
C THR A 16 -4.33 16.77 -2.11
N LEU A 17 -4.40 17.96 -1.58
CA LEU A 17 -3.33 18.54 -0.79
C LEU A 17 -3.41 17.95 0.63
N PHE A 18 -2.55 16.97 0.88
CA PHE A 18 -2.61 16.24 2.13
C PHE A 18 -1.25 15.56 2.35
N ARG A 19 -0.86 15.39 3.59
CA ARG A 19 0.36 14.64 3.90
C ARG A 19 0.05 13.15 3.97
N LEU A 20 0.93 12.34 3.43
CA LEU A 20 0.75 10.88 3.46
C LEU A 20 0.69 10.36 4.90
N LYS A 21 1.47 10.96 5.80
CA LYS A 21 1.43 10.62 7.21
C LYS A 21 0.03 10.81 7.82
N ASN A 22 -0.63 11.91 7.45
CA ASN A 22 -1.98 12.18 7.95
C ASN A 22 -3.00 11.26 7.30
N MET A 23 -2.80 10.92 6.04
CA MET A 23 -3.65 9.96 5.35
C MET A 23 -3.53 8.58 6.01
N GLU A 24 -2.32 8.16 6.32
CA GLU A 24 -2.08 6.91 7.03
C GLU A 24 -2.85 6.86 8.35
N ALA A 25 -2.82 7.95 9.12
CA ALA A 25 -3.50 8.02 10.39
C ALA A 25 -5.03 8.00 10.25
N ALA A 26 -5.55 8.52 9.13
CA ALA A 26 -6.99 8.64 8.90
C ALA A 26 -7.63 7.37 8.34
N LEU A 27 -6.85 6.54 7.63
CA LEU A 27 -7.36 5.34 7.00
C LEU A 27 -7.42 4.18 8.00
N PRO A 28 -8.43 3.28 7.87
CA PRO A 28 -8.49 2.10 8.73
C PRO A 28 -7.25 1.23 8.58
N SER A 29 -6.57 0.94 9.68
CA SER A 29 -5.31 0.20 9.65
C SER A 29 -5.49 -1.27 9.29
N GLU A 30 -6.67 -1.84 9.45
CA GLU A 30 -6.95 -3.20 9.04
C GLU A 30 -7.14 -3.35 7.53
N MET A 31 -7.33 -2.23 6.83
CA MET A 31 -7.54 -2.24 5.39
C MET A 31 -6.41 -1.61 4.60
N PHE A 32 -5.65 -0.71 5.22
CA PHE A 32 -4.62 0.06 4.53
C PHE A 32 -3.32 -0.02 5.30
N MET A 33 -2.24 -0.15 4.56
CA MET A 33 -0.92 -0.22 5.17
C MET A 33 0.06 0.65 4.40
N ARG A 34 0.79 1.46 5.12
CA ARG A 34 1.89 2.19 4.50
C ARG A 34 3.04 1.22 4.25
N VAL A 35 3.49 1.14 3.02
CA VAL A 35 4.51 0.17 2.60
C VAL A 35 5.75 0.82 2.04
N HIS A 36 5.75 2.14 1.99
CA HIS A 36 6.85 2.91 1.43
C HIS A 36 6.67 4.34 1.91
N ARG A 37 7.75 5.11 1.90
CA ARG A 37 7.63 6.51 2.30
C ARG A 37 6.63 7.29 1.43
N SER A 38 6.37 6.78 0.22
CA SER A 38 5.48 7.44 -0.74
C SER A 38 4.19 6.68 -1.03
N TYR A 39 3.98 5.50 -0.44
CA TYR A 39 2.84 4.66 -0.83
C TYR A 39 2.11 4.05 0.35
N ILE A 40 0.79 4.09 0.26
CA ILE A 40 -0.12 3.33 1.12
C ILE A 40 -0.92 2.43 0.19
N VAL A 41 -1.07 1.17 0.55
CA VAL A 41 -1.84 0.21 -0.26
C VAL A 41 -3.09 -0.24 0.49
N ASN A 42 -4.11 -0.56 -0.29
CA ASN A 42 -5.27 -1.26 0.21
C ASN A 42 -4.94 -2.75 0.24
N LEU A 43 -4.88 -3.31 1.45
CA LEU A 43 -4.46 -4.70 1.65
C LEU A 43 -5.39 -5.70 0.95
N GLN A 44 -6.64 -5.33 0.73
CA GLN A 44 -7.60 -6.19 0.05
C GLN A 44 -7.39 -6.23 -1.46
N ARG A 45 -6.56 -5.33 -2.00
CA ARG A 45 -6.29 -5.26 -3.43
C ARG A 45 -4.97 -5.91 -3.83
N ILE A 46 -4.25 -6.48 -2.87
CA ILE A 46 -2.99 -7.15 -3.15
C ILE A 46 -3.26 -8.44 -3.92
N ARG A 47 -2.66 -8.58 -5.09
CA ARG A 47 -2.77 -9.78 -5.92
C ARG A 47 -1.59 -10.71 -5.74
N SER A 48 -0.40 -10.15 -5.61
CA SER A 48 0.80 -10.96 -5.41
C SER A 48 1.90 -10.10 -4.81
N TYR A 49 2.90 -10.76 -4.26
CA TYR A 49 4.08 -10.11 -3.71
C TYR A 49 5.31 -10.86 -4.20
N VAL A 50 6.17 -10.15 -4.91
CA VAL A 50 7.36 -10.73 -5.50
C VAL A 50 8.54 -9.79 -5.28
N LYS A 51 9.52 -10.24 -4.52
CA LYS A 51 10.82 -9.56 -4.39
C LYS A 51 10.71 -8.06 -4.09
N GLY A 52 9.95 -7.73 -3.07
CA GLY A 52 9.82 -6.34 -2.63
C GLY A 52 8.84 -5.50 -3.42
N ARG A 53 8.02 -6.13 -4.26
CA ARG A 53 7.01 -5.46 -5.05
C ARG A 53 5.64 -6.05 -4.77
N VAL A 54 4.69 -5.19 -4.44
CA VAL A 54 3.31 -5.59 -4.23
C VAL A 54 2.53 -5.28 -5.50
N PHE A 55 2.00 -6.32 -6.15
CA PHE A 55 1.20 -6.15 -7.36
C PHE A 55 -0.26 -5.99 -6.98
N ILE A 56 -0.86 -4.91 -7.49
CA ILE A 56 -2.28 -4.62 -7.32
C ILE A 56 -3.07 -4.93 -8.58
N SER A 57 -2.37 -5.22 -9.67
CA SER A 57 -2.94 -5.73 -10.92
C SER A 57 -1.85 -6.54 -11.61
N ASP A 58 -2.13 -7.07 -12.78
CA ASP A 58 -1.13 -7.85 -13.52
C ASP A 58 0.08 -7.02 -13.95
N SER A 59 -0.10 -5.71 -14.09
CA SER A 59 0.95 -4.84 -14.62
C SER A 59 1.37 -3.71 -13.67
N GLU A 60 0.63 -3.50 -12.59
CA GLU A 60 0.89 -2.38 -11.69
C GLU A 60 1.38 -2.87 -10.34
N TYR A 61 2.45 -2.29 -9.86
CA TYR A 61 2.98 -2.66 -8.55
C TYR A 61 3.41 -1.43 -7.76
N VAL A 62 3.55 -1.64 -6.46
CA VAL A 62 4.03 -0.65 -5.51
C VAL A 62 5.28 -1.23 -4.85
N PRO A 63 6.39 -0.51 -4.81
CA PRO A 63 7.58 -1.02 -4.13
C PRO A 63 7.40 -0.97 -2.61
N ILE A 64 7.99 -1.94 -1.93
CA ILE A 64 8.05 -1.92 -0.47
C ILE A 64 9.36 -1.24 -0.08
N GLY A 65 9.26 -0.17 0.69
CA GLY A 65 10.44 0.53 1.20
C GLY A 65 11.18 -0.32 2.21
N GLU A 66 12.49 -0.14 2.28
CA GLU A 66 13.33 -0.97 3.15
C GLU A 66 12.88 -0.92 4.60
N ASN A 67 12.52 0.25 5.11
CA ASN A 67 12.08 0.41 6.49
C ASN A 67 10.70 -0.19 6.76
N TYR A 68 10.01 -0.65 5.71
CA TYR A 68 8.67 -1.21 5.82
C TYR A 68 8.63 -2.71 5.56
N ARG A 69 9.75 -3.30 5.18
CA ARG A 69 9.79 -4.71 4.79
C ARG A 69 9.43 -5.65 5.92
N GLU A 70 9.98 -5.40 7.09
CA GLU A 70 9.75 -6.29 8.23
C GLU A 70 8.28 -6.31 8.63
N ALA A 71 7.65 -5.15 8.73
CA ALA A 71 6.23 -5.08 9.08
C ALA A 71 5.36 -5.71 8.00
N PHE A 72 5.70 -5.49 6.73
CA PHE A 72 4.95 -6.08 5.63
C PHE A 72 5.10 -7.60 5.60
N GLN A 73 6.31 -8.09 5.86
CA GLN A 73 6.56 -9.53 5.92
C GLN A 73 5.74 -10.18 7.03
N ARG A 74 5.68 -9.54 8.19
CA ARG A 74 4.85 -10.05 9.30
C ARG A 74 3.37 -10.09 8.92
N TYR A 75 2.90 -9.08 8.18
CA TYR A 75 1.52 -9.07 7.71
C TYR A 75 1.26 -10.26 6.78
N ILE A 76 2.15 -10.48 5.81
CA ILE A 76 2.01 -11.58 4.85
C ILE A 76 2.00 -12.92 5.57
N GLU A 77 2.90 -13.12 6.53
CA GLU A 77 2.99 -14.37 7.27
C GLU A 77 1.72 -14.62 8.10
N ALA A 78 1.15 -13.57 8.66
CA ALA A 78 -0.05 -13.70 9.48
C ALA A 78 -1.30 -13.99 8.66
N HIS A 79 -1.37 -13.53 7.42
CA HIS A 79 -2.60 -13.59 6.62
C HIS A 79 -2.53 -14.59 5.46
N TYR A 80 -1.35 -15.12 5.14
CA TYR A 80 -1.15 -16.03 4.02
C TYR A 80 -0.22 -17.16 4.43
N GLN A 81 -0.63 -17.91 5.45
CA GLN A 81 0.24 -18.91 6.10
C GLN A 81 0.59 -20.10 5.21
N ASN A 82 -0.19 -20.35 4.18
CA ASN A 82 -0.01 -21.53 3.34
C ASN A 82 0.67 -21.23 2.02
N LEU A 83 1.33 -20.11 1.93
CA LEU A 83 2.07 -19.76 0.72
C LEU A 83 3.43 -20.45 0.65
#